data_a653c7bedd5ffa8cfb701f26a85e5e39
#
_entry.id   a653c7bedd5ffa8cfb701f26a85e5e39
#
_cell.length_a   1.000
_cell.length_b   1.000
_cell.length_c   1.000
_cell.angle_alpha   90.00
_cell.angle_beta   90.00
_cell.angle_gamma   90.00
#
_symmetry.space_group_name_H-M   'P 1'
#
loop_
_entity.id
_entity.type
_entity.pdbx_description
1 polymer ?
#
loop_
_entity_poly.entity_id
_entity_poly.type
_entity_poly.pdbx_seq_one_letter_code
_entity_poly.pdbx_strand_id
1 'polypeptide(L)'
;MQARMKNPGLVIPAAMTAIRALNEAIKQGGVPPRTLDLVHLRASQINGCSVCVGAAARAKKDGETDQRLFTLVAWRDTPFFTDAERAALALTEAVTRLSDRTDPVPDEIWNEAARHYDEPALAALILWIATVNVFNRVNVATRQVPGKYPGSP
;
A
#
# COMPACT_ATOMS: atom_id res chain seq x y z
N MET A 1 -4.33 -14.05 20.47
CA MET A 1 -3.40 -14.08 19.31
C MET A 1 -2.05 -13.53 19.76
N GLN A 2 -0.94 -14.16 19.37
CA GLN A 2 0.42 -13.78 19.81
C GLN A 2 1.37 -13.73 18.59
N ALA A 3 2.23 -12.71 18.54
CA ALA A 3 3.27 -12.62 17.53
C ALA A 3 4.34 -13.72 17.73
N ARG A 4 4.90 -14.22 16.62
CA ARG A 4 5.99 -15.23 16.65
C ARG A 4 7.30 -14.67 17.16
N MET A 5 7.54 -13.38 16.93
CA MET A 5 8.73 -12.66 17.37
C MET A 5 8.44 -11.15 17.45
N LYS A 6 9.38 -10.36 18.01
CA LYS A 6 9.34 -8.90 17.87
C LYS A 6 9.39 -8.54 16.38
N ASN A 7 8.78 -7.40 16.02
CA ASN A 7 8.83 -6.93 14.62
C ASN A 7 10.29 -6.83 14.15
N PRO A 8 10.65 -7.44 13.00
CA PRO A 8 12.01 -7.41 12.47
C PRO A 8 12.62 -6.01 12.34
N GLY A 9 11.82 -5.00 12.01
CA GLY A 9 12.28 -3.61 11.96
C GLY A 9 12.63 -3.02 13.35
N LEU A 10 12.11 -3.61 14.44
CA LEU A 10 12.52 -3.24 15.81
C LEU A 10 13.73 -4.03 16.27
N VAL A 11 13.96 -5.23 15.69
CA VAL A 11 15.13 -6.06 15.99
C VAL A 11 16.37 -5.55 15.26
N ILE A 12 16.16 -5.02 14.03
CA ILE A 12 17.21 -4.43 13.19
C ILE A 12 16.88 -2.96 12.93
N PRO A 13 17.24 -2.04 13.85
CA PRO A 13 16.83 -0.62 13.74
C PRO A 13 17.30 0.06 12.45
N ALA A 14 18.48 -0.33 11.92
CA ALA A 14 19.01 0.19 10.67
C ALA A 14 18.07 -0.09 9.46
N ALA A 15 17.40 -1.25 9.44
CA ALA A 15 16.42 -1.57 8.39
C ALA A 15 15.22 -0.60 8.43
N MET A 16 14.71 -0.29 9.62
CA MET A 16 13.61 0.67 9.77
C MET A 16 14.03 2.09 9.36
N THR A 17 15.26 2.48 9.67
CA THR A 17 15.81 3.78 9.23
C THR A 17 15.90 3.87 7.71
N ALA A 18 16.39 2.82 7.04
CA ALA A 18 16.45 2.76 5.58
C ALA A 18 15.05 2.82 4.93
N ILE A 19 14.07 2.09 5.49
CA ILE A 19 12.68 2.12 5.00
C ILE A 19 12.07 3.52 5.17
N ARG A 20 12.32 4.19 6.28
CA ARG A 20 11.83 5.57 6.49
C ARG A 20 12.43 6.54 5.47
N ALA A 21 13.72 6.43 5.19
CA ALA A 21 14.38 7.25 4.18
C ALA A 21 13.77 6.99 2.78
N LEU A 22 13.50 5.73 2.44
CA LEU A 22 12.80 5.38 1.19
C LEU A 22 11.39 5.99 1.15
N ASN A 23 10.62 5.93 2.24
CA ASN A 23 9.27 6.51 2.30
C ASN A 23 9.31 8.03 2.08
N GLU A 24 10.30 8.74 2.64
CA GLU A 24 10.44 10.19 2.41
C GLU A 24 10.81 10.50 0.95
N ALA A 25 11.67 9.68 0.33
CA ALA A 25 12.00 9.82 -1.09
C ALA A 25 10.77 9.59 -1.99
N ILE A 26 9.96 8.59 -1.71
CA ILE A 26 8.72 8.28 -2.44
C ILE A 26 7.76 9.47 -2.44
N LYS A 27 7.61 10.18 -1.34
CA LYS A 27 6.73 11.37 -1.23
C LYS A 27 7.13 12.51 -2.18
N GLN A 28 8.38 12.55 -2.62
CA GLN A 28 8.87 13.56 -3.56
C GLN A 28 8.44 13.28 -5.01
N GLY A 29 7.93 12.09 -5.31
CA GLY A 29 7.49 11.70 -6.65
C GLY A 29 6.14 12.30 -7.09
N GLY A 30 5.51 13.16 -6.28
CA GLY A 30 4.32 13.92 -6.69
C GLY A 30 2.99 13.17 -6.66
N VAL A 31 2.95 11.93 -6.18
CA VAL A 31 1.68 11.20 -6.01
C VAL A 31 0.91 11.78 -4.82
N PRO A 32 -0.39 12.10 -4.98
CA PRO A 32 -1.18 12.61 -3.87
C PRO A 32 -1.16 11.68 -2.65
N PRO A 33 -0.98 12.19 -1.42
CA PRO A 33 -0.93 11.37 -0.21
C PRO A 33 -2.13 10.43 -0.06
N ARG A 34 -3.34 10.92 -0.38
CA ARG A 34 -4.57 10.10 -0.37
C ARG A 34 -4.49 8.90 -1.30
N THR A 35 -3.91 9.07 -2.49
CA THR A 35 -3.70 7.95 -3.42
C THR A 35 -2.72 6.93 -2.84
N LEU A 36 -1.62 7.38 -2.21
CA LEU A 36 -0.67 6.48 -1.53
C LEU A 36 -1.35 5.70 -0.39
N ASP A 37 -2.27 6.31 0.36
CA ASP A 37 -3.04 5.63 1.41
C ASP A 37 -3.98 4.56 0.84
N LEU A 38 -4.66 4.84 -0.28
CA LEU A 38 -5.51 3.85 -0.97
C LEU A 38 -4.66 2.67 -1.50
N VAL A 39 -3.52 2.95 -2.11
CA VAL A 39 -2.54 1.95 -2.57
C VAL A 39 -2.08 1.06 -1.41
N HIS A 40 -1.70 1.68 -0.28
CA HIS A 40 -1.30 0.96 0.92
C HIS A 40 -2.41 0.04 1.43
N LEU A 41 -3.62 0.57 1.56
CA LEU A 41 -4.75 -0.20 2.07
C LEU A 41 -5.11 -1.34 1.13
N ARG A 42 -5.12 -1.09 -0.20
CA ARG A 42 -5.48 -2.12 -1.19
C ARG A 42 -4.48 -3.27 -1.22
N ALA A 43 -3.19 -2.99 -1.29
CA ALA A 43 -2.13 -4.01 -1.23
C ALA A 43 -2.22 -4.82 0.07
N SER A 44 -2.52 -4.15 1.19
CA SER A 44 -2.66 -4.79 2.51
C SER A 44 -3.89 -5.69 2.61
N GLN A 45 -5.01 -5.33 1.97
CA GLN A 45 -6.20 -6.18 1.86
C GLN A 45 -5.89 -7.45 1.06
N ILE A 46 -5.18 -7.32 -0.07
CA ILE A 46 -4.77 -8.45 -0.91
C ILE A 46 -3.88 -9.43 -0.15
N ASN A 47 -2.91 -8.91 0.59
CA ASN A 47 -1.95 -9.71 1.36
C ASN A 47 -2.47 -10.18 2.72
N GLY A 48 -3.67 -9.78 3.14
CA GLY A 48 -4.25 -10.15 4.43
C GLY A 48 -3.48 -9.62 5.65
N CYS A 49 -2.81 -8.46 5.53
CA CYS A 49 -2.06 -7.87 6.63
C CYS A 49 -2.96 -7.10 7.58
N SER A 50 -3.43 -7.73 8.66
CA SER A 50 -4.32 -7.11 9.63
C SER A 50 -3.78 -5.84 10.29
N VAL A 51 -2.47 -5.79 10.58
CA VAL A 51 -1.79 -4.59 11.12
C VAL A 51 -1.88 -3.43 10.13
N CYS A 52 -1.62 -3.72 8.85
CA CYS A 52 -1.59 -2.70 7.81
C CYS A 52 -3.01 -2.23 7.44
N VAL A 53 -3.98 -3.15 7.38
CA VAL A 53 -5.40 -2.79 7.19
C VAL A 53 -5.90 -1.94 8.36
N GLY A 54 -5.52 -2.25 9.59
CA GLY A 54 -5.84 -1.44 10.77
C GLY A 54 -5.29 0.00 10.69
N ALA A 55 -4.24 0.22 9.90
CA ALA A 55 -3.70 1.56 9.66
C ALA A 55 -4.62 2.46 8.81
N ALA A 56 -5.70 1.93 8.21
CA ALA A 56 -6.71 2.71 7.49
C ALA A 56 -7.36 3.79 8.38
N ALA A 57 -7.37 3.61 9.71
CA ALA A 57 -7.80 4.64 10.64
C ALA A 57 -6.97 5.95 10.53
N ARG A 58 -5.72 5.88 10.05
CA ARG A 58 -4.91 7.08 9.77
C ARG A 58 -5.39 7.81 8.53
N ALA A 59 -5.66 7.09 7.44
CA ALA A 59 -6.21 7.67 6.21
C ALA A 59 -7.49 8.47 6.49
N LYS A 60 -8.32 8.00 7.42
CA LYS A 60 -9.51 8.73 7.88
C LYS A 60 -9.16 10.08 8.54
N LYS A 61 -8.10 10.13 9.34
CA LYS A 61 -7.62 11.41 9.93
C LYS A 61 -7.11 12.37 8.85
N ASP A 62 -6.59 11.83 7.75
CA ASP A 62 -6.07 12.58 6.61
C ASP A 62 -7.17 12.93 5.57
N GLY A 63 -8.45 12.77 5.96
CA GLY A 63 -9.61 13.22 5.19
C GLY A 63 -10.28 12.18 4.29
N GLU A 64 -9.91 10.89 4.40
CA GLU A 64 -10.65 9.83 3.74
C GLU A 64 -12.00 9.57 4.42
N THR A 65 -13.00 9.18 3.61
CA THR A 65 -14.34 8.85 4.11
C THR A 65 -14.49 7.36 4.39
N ASP A 66 -15.35 7.03 5.36
CA ASP A 66 -15.69 5.63 5.67
C ASP A 66 -16.22 4.91 4.42
N GLN A 67 -17.04 5.59 3.61
CA GLN A 67 -17.59 5.04 2.37
C GLN A 67 -16.50 4.60 1.41
N ARG A 68 -15.49 5.43 1.16
CA ARG A 68 -14.38 5.09 0.27
C ARG A 68 -13.50 3.98 0.86
N LEU A 69 -13.21 4.03 2.16
CA LEU A 69 -12.39 3.01 2.82
C LEU A 69 -13.08 1.63 2.80
N PHE A 70 -14.39 1.56 3.10
CA PHE A 70 -15.12 0.29 3.10
C PHE A 70 -15.36 -0.27 1.71
N THR A 71 -15.57 0.58 0.71
CA THR A 71 -15.81 0.14 -0.67
C THR A 71 -14.53 -0.10 -1.47
N LEU A 72 -13.35 0.19 -0.92
CA LEU A 72 -12.08 0.00 -1.62
C LEU A 72 -11.85 -1.46 -2.05
N VAL A 73 -12.37 -2.43 -1.33
CA VAL A 73 -12.29 -3.85 -1.71
C VAL A 73 -13.00 -4.14 -3.03
N ALA A 74 -14.04 -3.36 -3.35
CA ALA A 74 -14.86 -3.45 -4.56
C ALA A 74 -14.76 -2.16 -5.41
N TRP A 75 -13.62 -1.50 -5.41
CA TRP A 75 -13.42 -0.18 -6.01
C TRP A 75 -13.85 -0.09 -7.49
N ARG A 76 -13.82 -1.21 -8.24
CA ARG A 76 -14.23 -1.24 -9.64
C ARG A 76 -15.71 -0.96 -9.85
N ASP A 77 -16.53 -1.35 -8.88
CA ASP A 77 -18.00 -1.28 -8.96
C ASP A 77 -18.58 -0.05 -8.25
N THR A 78 -17.72 0.92 -7.86
CA THR A 78 -18.15 2.13 -7.14
C THR A 78 -17.77 3.39 -7.91
N PRO A 79 -18.54 4.50 -7.80
CA PRO A 79 -18.23 5.76 -8.46
C PRO A 79 -17.30 6.67 -7.62
N PHE A 80 -16.73 6.17 -6.49
CA PHE A 80 -16.09 7.03 -5.48
C PHE A 80 -14.61 7.31 -5.74
N PHE A 81 -14.01 6.69 -6.76
CA PHE A 81 -12.60 6.81 -7.08
C PHE A 81 -12.42 7.49 -8.44
N THR A 82 -11.51 8.47 -8.50
CA THR A 82 -11.15 9.13 -9.76
C THR A 82 -10.46 8.17 -10.72
N ASP A 83 -10.40 8.51 -12.00
CA ASP A 83 -9.72 7.67 -13.00
C ASP A 83 -8.23 7.45 -12.64
N ALA A 84 -7.54 8.48 -12.15
CA ALA A 84 -6.17 8.37 -11.68
C ALA A 84 -6.04 7.40 -10.48
N GLU A 85 -6.93 7.48 -9.49
CA GLU A 85 -6.95 6.54 -8.36
C GLU A 85 -7.27 5.11 -8.82
N ARG A 86 -8.20 4.94 -9.75
CA ARG A 86 -8.54 3.64 -10.35
C ARG A 86 -7.35 3.02 -11.07
N ALA A 87 -6.60 3.81 -11.83
CA ALA A 87 -5.37 3.38 -12.49
C ALA A 87 -4.29 2.95 -11.47
N ALA A 88 -4.08 3.74 -10.41
CA ALA A 88 -3.15 3.38 -9.33
C ALA A 88 -3.58 2.10 -8.60
N LEU A 89 -4.89 1.89 -8.37
CA LEU A 89 -5.42 0.68 -7.72
C LEU A 89 -5.26 -0.55 -8.62
N ALA A 90 -5.50 -0.43 -9.93
CA ALA A 90 -5.27 -1.52 -10.89
C ALA A 90 -3.79 -1.93 -10.92
N LEU A 91 -2.89 -0.95 -10.99
CA LEU A 91 -1.45 -1.16 -10.93
C LEU A 91 -1.04 -1.80 -9.59
N THR A 92 -1.62 -1.35 -8.47
CA THR A 92 -1.38 -1.94 -7.15
C THR A 92 -1.73 -3.41 -7.09
N GLU A 93 -2.89 -3.79 -7.64
CA GLU A 93 -3.31 -5.19 -7.67
C GLU A 93 -2.39 -6.06 -8.53
N ALA A 94 -2.01 -5.56 -9.70
CA ALA A 94 -1.11 -6.24 -10.62
C ALA A 94 0.28 -6.48 -9.98
N VAL A 95 0.91 -5.42 -9.49
CA VAL A 95 2.25 -5.49 -8.87
C VAL A 95 2.25 -6.26 -7.54
N THR A 96 1.13 -6.28 -6.81
CA THR A 96 1.04 -7.07 -5.57
C THR A 96 0.90 -8.57 -5.86
N ARG A 97 0.28 -8.96 -6.98
CA ARG A 97 0.01 -10.34 -7.38
C ARG A 97 0.93 -10.81 -8.52
N LEU A 98 2.24 -10.69 -8.34
CA LEU A 98 3.22 -11.12 -9.36
C LEU A 98 3.29 -12.65 -9.52
N SER A 99 3.03 -13.40 -8.43
CA SER A 99 3.19 -14.85 -8.42
C SER A 99 2.17 -15.54 -9.33
N ASP A 100 2.62 -16.63 -9.96
CA ASP A 100 1.79 -17.55 -10.75
C ASP A 100 1.10 -16.93 -11.98
N ARG A 101 1.65 -15.82 -12.50
CA ARG A 101 1.18 -15.14 -13.71
C ARG A 101 2.29 -15.03 -14.74
N THR A 102 1.96 -15.35 -15.99
CA THR A 102 2.90 -15.22 -17.12
C THR A 102 3.16 -13.75 -17.45
N ASP A 103 2.14 -12.91 -17.36
CA ASP A 103 2.19 -11.47 -17.53
C ASP A 103 1.46 -10.81 -16.35
N PRO A 104 2.17 -10.53 -15.24
CA PRO A 104 1.54 -10.01 -14.03
C PRO A 104 1.13 -8.54 -14.12
N VAL A 105 1.79 -7.74 -14.97
CA VAL A 105 1.50 -6.31 -15.18
C VAL A 105 1.33 -6.05 -16.68
N PRO A 106 0.14 -6.39 -17.24
CA PRO A 106 -0.12 -6.20 -18.66
C PRO A 106 0.03 -4.74 -19.10
N ASP A 107 0.40 -4.54 -20.37
CA ASP A 107 0.59 -3.21 -20.96
C ASP A 107 -0.63 -2.29 -20.80
N GLU A 108 -1.85 -2.83 -20.80
CA GLU A 108 -3.07 -2.05 -20.60
C GLU A 108 -3.10 -1.40 -19.22
N ILE A 109 -2.70 -2.13 -18.17
CA ILE A 109 -2.65 -1.61 -16.79
C ILE A 109 -1.54 -0.57 -16.67
N TRP A 110 -0.36 -0.87 -17.24
CA TRP A 110 0.77 0.05 -17.24
C TRP A 110 0.45 1.35 -17.97
N ASN A 111 -0.04 1.24 -19.21
CA ASN A 111 -0.34 2.38 -20.07
C ASN A 111 -1.47 3.25 -19.47
N GLU A 112 -2.46 2.64 -18.83
CA GLU A 112 -3.50 3.41 -18.14
C GLU A 112 -2.92 4.21 -16.96
N ALA A 113 -2.04 3.63 -16.16
CA ALA A 113 -1.35 4.37 -15.11
C ALA A 113 -0.47 5.50 -15.67
N ALA A 114 0.24 5.25 -16.78
CA ALA A 114 1.09 6.23 -17.45
C ALA A 114 0.33 7.42 -18.08
N ARG A 115 -0.99 7.32 -18.29
CA ARG A 115 -1.82 8.46 -18.71
C ARG A 115 -2.08 9.46 -17.58
N HIS A 116 -2.04 9.00 -16.34
CA HIS A 116 -2.39 9.80 -15.16
C HIS A 116 -1.18 10.22 -14.34
N TYR A 117 -0.05 9.50 -14.46
CA TYR A 117 1.15 9.70 -13.67
C TYR A 117 2.35 9.84 -14.60
N ASP A 118 3.13 10.90 -14.43
CA ASP A 118 4.41 11.06 -15.10
C ASP A 118 5.46 10.04 -14.57
N GLU A 119 6.61 9.99 -15.20
CA GLU A 119 7.66 9.02 -14.86
C GLU A 119 8.08 9.09 -13.37
N PRO A 120 8.31 10.27 -12.74
CA PRO A 120 8.58 10.36 -11.31
C PRO A 120 7.44 9.81 -10.44
N ALA A 121 6.19 10.11 -10.78
CA ALA A 121 5.03 9.62 -10.03
C ALA A 121 4.81 8.11 -10.21
N LEU A 122 5.03 7.57 -11.42
CA LEU A 122 5.02 6.12 -11.65
C LEU A 122 6.11 5.42 -10.83
N ALA A 123 7.33 5.96 -10.83
CA ALA A 123 8.43 5.42 -10.02
C ALA A 123 8.06 5.42 -8.53
N ALA A 124 7.45 6.52 -8.03
CA ALA A 124 6.98 6.60 -6.64
C ALA A 124 5.89 5.57 -6.35
N LEU A 125 4.92 5.37 -7.24
CA LEU A 125 3.87 4.35 -7.08
C LEU A 125 4.47 2.95 -7.01
N ILE A 126 5.37 2.57 -7.91
CA ILE A 126 6.02 1.25 -7.92
C ILE A 126 6.82 1.03 -6.63
N LEU A 127 7.65 2.01 -6.24
CA LEU A 127 8.42 1.93 -5.01
C LEU A 127 7.51 1.83 -3.78
N TRP A 128 6.38 2.57 -3.77
CA TRP A 128 5.43 2.51 -2.67
C TRP A 128 4.75 1.14 -2.57
N ILE A 129 4.25 0.60 -3.68
CA ILE A 129 3.65 -0.75 -3.71
C ILE A 129 4.65 -1.79 -3.22
N ALA A 130 5.91 -1.73 -3.70
CA ALA A 130 6.96 -2.65 -3.26
C ALA A 130 7.25 -2.52 -1.76
N THR A 131 7.34 -1.30 -1.23
CA THR A 131 7.57 -1.03 0.20
C THR A 131 6.41 -1.53 1.07
N VAL A 132 5.17 -1.29 0.65
CA VAL A 132 3.98 -1.84 1.33
C VAL A 132 4.02 -3.36 1.37
N ASN A 133 4.40 -4.01 0.26
CA ASN A 133 4.58 -5.46 0.21
C ASN A 133 5.69 -5.97 1.14
N VAL A 134 6.76 -5.20 1.38
CA VAL A 134 7.76 -5.51 2.42
C VAL A 134 7.09 -5.53 3.78
N PHE A 135 6.36 -4.48 4.16
CA PHE A 135 5.66 -4.43 5.46
C PHE A 135 4.64 -5.56 5.61
N ASN A 136 3.84 -5.82 4.57
CA ASN A 136 2.84 -6.88 4.61
C ASN A 136 3.48 -8.25 4.86
N ARG A 137 4.55 -8.59 4.12
CA ARG A 137 5.27 -9.87 4.27
C ARG A 137 5.89 -10.01 5.66
N VAL A 138 6.53 -8.98 6.17
CA VAL A 138 7.12 -8.97 7.52
C VAL A 138 6.03 -9.21 8.57
N ASN A 139 4.92 -8.47 8.52
CA ASN A 139 3.86 -8.55 9.52
C ASN A 139 3.10 -9.89 9.47
N VAL A 140 2.78 -10.37 8.27
CA VAL A 140 2.06 -11.64 8.09
C VAL A 140 2.94 -12.82 8.51
N ALA A 141 4.19 -12.88 8.05
CA ALA A 141 5.13 -13.96 8.37
C ALA A 141 5.37 -14.08 9.89
N THR A 142 5.48 -12.94 10.58
CA THR A 142 5.74 -12.91 12.03
C THR A 142 4.46 -12.86 12.88
N ARG A 143 3.28 -12.90 12.25
CA ARG A 143 1.95 -12.83 12.90
C ARG A 143 1.82 -11.63 13.84
N GLN A 144 2.22 -10.47 13.37
CA GLN A 144 2.10 -9.26 14.18
C GLN A 144 0.63 -8.95 14.49
N VAL A 145 0.37 -8.41 15.69
CA VAL A 145 -0.99 -8.16 16.19
C VAL A 145 -1.32 -6.67 16.10
N PRO A 146 -2.45 -6.27 15.50
CA PRO A 146 -2.88 -4.87 15.47
C PRO A 146 -2.96 -4.24 16.86
N GLY A 147 -2.69 -2.93 16.96
CA GLY A 147 -2.81 -2.18 18.22
C GLY A 147 -1.70 -2.41 19.25
N LYS A 148 -0.70 -3.25 18.97
CA LYS A 148 0.41 -3.52 19.89
C LYS A 148 1.72 -2.77 19.56
N TYR A 149 1.67 -1.81 18.66
CA TYR A 149 2.85 -1.00 18.30
C TYR A 149 2.76 0.39 18.90
N PRO A 150 3.90 0.98 19.30
CA PRO A 150 3.96 2.40 19.63
C PRO A 150 3.44 3.22 18.43
N GLY A 151 2.39 4.02 18.65
CA GLY A 151 1.75 4.80 17.58
C GLY A 151 0.65 4.07 16.79
N SER A 152 0.25 2.86 17.19
CA SER A 152 -1.02 2.27 16.72
C SER A 152 -2.19 3.03 17.35
N PRO A 153 -3.28 3.31 16.58
CA PRO A 153 -4.50 3.90 17.15
C PRO A 153 -5.13 2.97 18.17
#